data_2ef49b8a3a3911a747535f103780b790
#
_entry.id   2ef49b8a3a3911a747535f103780b790
#
_cell.length_a   1.000
_cell.length_b   1.000
_cell.length_c   1.000
_cell.angle_alpha   90.00
_cell.angle_beta   90.00
_cell.angle_gamma   90.00
#
_symmetry.space_group_name_H-M   'P 1'
#
loop_
_entity.id
_entity.type
_entity.pdbx_description
1 polymer ?
#
loop_
_entity_poly.entity_id
_entity_poly.type
_entity_poly.pdbx_seq_one_letter_code
_entity_poly.pdbx_strand_id
1 'polypeptide(L)'
;MRLDELTIGEFKNLRDLHVDFDEGSPYTVLVGENGAGKSNLIEALSLIFRNLDLDQEAPFTYQLRYQCRDHDIEIIAVANQYPQFRAKLRTETGYKDLPRRHFMADDESGRPIYRPAFVFGYYSGPSDRLKTIFEKHRERYYNWIIKAPAQRSKEIADPNSLRRLFYSQTLHGQFALIAFFMEAATGPDDDRTFLRDHLQIDGLDSVLFALKKPPWPGNKDGDPRFWRAVGEVQEFLSRLYDKAMLPVRMGRRMAVDLTKNPVVENLYLFLPKPDALEDVYRSYGNQYAFFTALESMDLSKLLGEVRTRVRMAPGAGGGEVTYRDLSEGEQQLLLVLGLLKFTAREEALFLLDEPDTHLNPAWSTQYLEFLDRFILGRDSCHIVMSSHDPLVFAGLERAQVRIFRRDP
;
A
#
# COMPACT_ATOMS: atom_id res chain seq x y z
N MET A 1 -11.21 11.82 -0.99
CA MET A 1 -12.08 10.67 -0.64
C MET A 1 -12.41 10.72 0.84
N ARG A 2 -13.69 10.71 1.22
CA ARG A 2 -14.16 10.60 2.61
C ARG A 2 -15.33 9.63 2.64
N LEU A 3 -15.33 8.67 3.52
CA LEU A 3 -16.51 7.86 3.81
C LEU A 3 -17.47 8.74 4.63
N ASP A 4 -18.76 8.62 4.36
CA ASP A 4 -19.83 9.31 5.05
C ASP A 4 -20.67 8.30 5.84
N GLU A 5 -21.27 7.33 5.18
CA GLU A 5 -22.19 6.38 5.80
C GLU A 5 -22.09 4.99 5.14
N LEU A 6 -22.12 3.94 5.96
CA LEU A 6 -22.21 2.56 5.47
C LEU A 6 -23.26 1.78 6.25
N THR A 7 -24.19 1.17 5.53
CA THR A 7 -25.11 0.18 6.09
C THR A 7 -24.81 -1.19 5.47
N ILE A 8 -24.69 -2.23 6.26
CA ILE A 8 -24.47 -3.62 5.82
C ILE A 8 -25.63 -4.47 6.34
N GLY A 9 -26.31 -5.20 5.45
CA GLY A 9 -27.36 -6.12 5.85
C GLY A 9 -26.79 -7.33 6.60
N GLU A 10 -26.00 -8.16 5.91
CA GLU A 10 -25.34 -9.31 6.53
C GLU A 10 -23.96 -9.56 5.89
N PHE A 11 -22.93 -9.59 6.72
CA PHE A 11 -21.57 -10.01 6.34
C PHE A 11 -20.82 -10.56 7.53
N LYS A 12 -20.57 -11.87 7.56
CA LYS A 12 -19.94 -12.57 8.69
C LYS A 12 -20.75 -12.35 9.99
N ASN A 13 -20.14 -11.71 11.01
CA ASN A 13 -20.82 -11.35 12.24
C ASN A 13 -21.44 -9.94 12.23
N LEU A 14 -21.32 -9.20 11.12
CA LEU A 14 -21.97 -7.91 10.97
C LEU A 14 -23.39 -8.14 10.46
N ARG A 15 -24.40 -7.73 11.24
CA ARG A 15 -25.81 -7.83 10.88
C ARG A 15 -26.49 -6.50 11.11
N ASP A 16 -27.23 -6.04 10.11
CA ASP A 16 -27.94 -4.75 10.13
C ASP A 16 -27.07 -3.61 10.68
N LEU A 17 -25.77 -3.67 10.37
CA LEU A 17 -24.77 -2.72 10.85
C LEU A 17 -24.95 -1.39 10.13
N HIS A 18 -25.05 -0.33 10.91
CA HIS A 18 -24.97 1.04 10.42
C HIS A 18 -23.76 1.74 11.03
N VAL A 19 -22.96 2.35 10.19
CA VAL A 19 -21.76 3.12 10.56
C VAL A 19 -21.83 4.47 9.87
N ASP A 20 -21.91 5.52 10.68
CA ASP A 20 -21.74 6.91 10.27
C ASP A 20 -20.27 7.27 10.47
N PHE A 21 -19.57 7.72 9.46
CA PHE A 21 -18.18 8.18 9.53
C PHE A 21 -18.15 9.70 9.69
N ASP A 22 -17.08 10.20 10.33
CA ASP A 22 -16.87 11.65 10.39
C ASP A 22 -16.16 12.13 9.11
N GLU A 23 -16.92 12.61 8.14
CA GLU A 23 -16.37 13.13 6.90
C GLU A 23 -15.55 14.42 7.10
N GLY A 24 -15.67 15.06 8.25
CA GLY A 24 -14.86 16.22 8.64
C GLY A 24 -13.45 15.85 9.11
N SER A 25 -13.22 14.56 9.47
CA SER A 25 -11.93 14.07 9.94
C SER A 25 -11.19 13.26 8.86
N PRO A 26 -9.84 13.31 8.81
CA PRO A 26 -9.06 12.46 7.92
C PRO A 26 -9.03 10.99 8.36
N TYR A 27 -9.48 10.65 9.55
CA TYR A 27 -9.46 9.29 10.06
C TYR A 27 -10.67 8.92 10.92
N THR A 28 -11.03 7.63 10.88
CA THR A 28 -12.00 6.98 11.75
C THR A 28 -11.35 5.80 12.45
N VAL A 29 -11.41 5.76 13.77
CA VAL A 29 -10.83 4.69 14.58
C VAL A 29 -11.92 3.77 15.10
N LEU A 30 -11.81 2.48 14.78
CA LEU A 30 -12.71 1.41 15.21
C LEU A 30 -12.19 0.80 16.49
N VAL A 31 -12.92 0.93 17.58
CA VAL A 31 -12.56 0.38 18.89
C VAL A 31 -13.61 -0.62 19.37
N GLY A 32 -13.27 -1.49 20.28
CA GLY A 32 -14.20 -2.44 20.88
C GLY A 32 -13.56 -3.79 21.16
N GLU A 33 -14.35 -4.71 21.69
CA GLU A 33 -13.91 -6.05 22.09
C GLU A 33 -13.39 -6.89 20.93
N ASN A 34 -12.56 -7.89 21.27
CA ASN A 34 -12.11 -8.88 20.29
C ASN A 34 -13.30 -9.66 19.73
N GLY A 35 -13.36 -9.78 18.41
CA GLY A 35 -14.47 -10.47 17.73
C GLY A 35 -15.75 -9.63 17.59
N ALA A 36 -15.77 -8.35 17.98
CA ALA A 36 -16.92 -7.46 17.79
C ALA A 36 -17.17 -7.04 16.33
N GLY A 37 -16.28 -7.37 15.39
CA GLY A 37 -16.49 -7.12 13.96
C GLY A 37 -15.65 -6.01 13.35
N LYS A 38 -14.75 -5.34 14.09
CA LYS A 38 -13.87 -4.28 13.58
C LYS A 38 -13.13 -4.67 12.29
N SER A 39 -12.39 -5.76 12.36
CA SER A 39 -11.66 -6.30 11.20
C SER A 39 -12.60 -6.78 10.09
N ASN A 40 -13.82 -7.22 10.42
CA ASN A 40 -14.81 -7.61 9.41
C ASN A 40 -15.38 -6.38 8.68
N LEU A 41 -15.47 -5.22 9.33
CA LEU A 41 -15.82 -3.97 8.64
C LEU A 41 -14.73 -3.55 7.65
N ILE A 42 -13.44 -3.61 8.05
CA ILE A 42 -12.30 -3.33 7.17
C ILE A 42 -12.30 -4.28 5.97
N GLU A 43 -12.57 -5.56 6.21
CA GLU A 43 -12.68 -6.56 5.14
C GLU A 43 -13.89 -6.28 4.23
N ALA A 44 -15.04 -5.91 4.78
CA ALA A 44 -16.22 -5.54 4.00
C ALA A 44 -15.96 -4.33 3.09
N LEU A 45 -15.35 -3.27 3.60
CA LEU A 45 -14.94 -2.10 2.81
C LEU A 45 -13.96 -2.51 1.70
N SER A 46 -12.97 -3.35 2.01
CA SER A 46 -12.02 -3.86 1.02
C SER A 46 -12.72 -4.62 -0.11
N LEU A 47 -13.69 -5.47 0.22
CA LEU A 47 -14.49 -6.24 -0.74
C LEU A 47 -15.39 -5.33 -1.59
N ILE A 48 -16.03 -4.35 -0.98
CA ILE A 48 -16.88 -3.37 -1.68
C ILE A 48 -16.04 -2.66 -2.75
N PHE A 49 -14.95 -2.00 -2.37
CA PHE A 49 -14.13 -1.24 -3.31
C PHE A 49 -13.42 -2.11 -4.34
N ARG A 50 -13.04 -3.35 -3.97
CA ARG A 50 -12.52 -4.31 -4.94
C ARG A 50 -13.55 -4.62 -6.04
N ASN A 51 -14.78 -4.94 -5.66
CA ASN A 51 -15.82 -5.30 -6.62
C ASN A 51 -16.25 -4.10 -7.46
N LEU A 52 -16.30 -2.91 -6.86
CA LEU A 52 -16.56 -1.67 -7.59
C LEU A 52 -15.47 -1.39 -8.64
N ASP A 53 -14.18 -1.57 -8.32
CA ASP A 53 -13.10 -1.33 -9.28
C ASP A 53 -13.00 -2.42 -10.36
N LEU A 54 -13.33 -3.67 -10.02
CA LEU A 54 -13.36 -4.78 -10.95
C LEU A 54 -14.67 -4.87 -11.76
N ASP A 55 -15.61 -3.94 -11.54
CA ASP A 55 -16.94 -3.93 -12.18
C ASP A 55 -17.70 -5.25 -11.96
N GLN A 56 -17.75 -5.73 -10.71
CA GLN A 56 -18.35 -6.99 -10.30
C GLN A 56 -19.64 -6.78 -9.50
N GLU A 57 -20.45 -7.81 -9.41
CA GLU A 57 -21.65 -7.85 -8.57
C GLU A 57 -21.31 -7.66 -7.10
N ALA A 58 -22.25 -7.14 -6.34
CA ALA A 58 -22.09 -6.91 -4.92
C ALA A 58 -21.92 -8.23 -4.15
N PRO A 59 -20.93 -8.32 -3.24
CA PRO A 59 -20.67 -9.56 -2.50
C PRO A 59 -21.70 -9.81 -1.38
N PHE A 60 -22.40 -8.77 -0.92
CA PHE A 60 -23.46 -8.76 0.07
C PHE A 60 -24.33 -7.51 -0.11
N THR A 61 -25.44 -7.42 0.61
CA THR A 61 -26.32 -6.24 0.57
C THR A 61 -25.74 -5.11 1.39
N TYR A 62 -25.57 -3.92 0.79
CA TYR A 62 -25.07 -2.73 1.47
C TYR A 62 -25.59 -1.43 0.84
N GLN A 63 -25.56 -0.36 1.62
CA GLN A 63 -25.67 1.00 1.15
C GLN A 63 -24.44 1.77 1.62
N LEU A 64 -23.77 2.49 0.71
CA LEU A 64 -22.55 3.23 0.97
C LEU A 64 -22.68 4.65 0.45
N ARG A 65 -22.38 5.63 1.29
CA ARG A 65 -22.22 7.04 0.91
C ARG A 65 -20.78 7.46 1.15
N TYR A 66 -20.25 8.23 0.23
CA TYR A 66 -18.90 8.78 0.36
C TYR A 66 -18.71 9.98 -0.56
N GLN A 67 -17.71 10.78 -0.24
CA GLN A 67 -17.25 11.91 -1.06
C GLN A 67 -16.03 11.50 -1.85
N CYS A 68 -16.01 11.81 -3.13
CA CYS A 68 -14.86 11.61 -3.99
C CYS A 68 -14.74 12.80 -4.95
N ARG A 69 -13.63 13.49 -4.90
CA ARG A 69 -13.43 14.77 -5.59
C ARG A 69 -14.58 15.75 -5.25
N ASP A 70 -15.22 16.30 -6.25
CA ASP A 70 -16.31 17.28 -6.09
C ASP A 70 -17.71 16.63 -6.01
N HIS A 71 -17.78 15.32 -5.84
CA HIS A 71 -19.04 14.58 -5.86
C HIS A 71 -19.32 13.89 -4.53
N ASP A 72 -20.60 13.95 -4.12
CA ASP A 72 -21.17 13.03 -3.15
C ASP A 72 -21.77 11.84 -3.91
N ILE A 73 -21.44 10.63 -3.49
CA ILE A 73 -21.79 9.39 -4.18
C ILE A 73 -22.59 8.51 -3.23
N GLU A 74 -23.67 7.94 -3.75
CA GLU A 74 -24.50 6.93 -3.06
C GLU A 74 -24.52 5.65 -3.90
N ILE A 75 -24.22 4.53 -3.25
CA ILE A 75 -24.26 3.19 -3.84
C ILE A 75 -25.27 2.36 -3.07
N ILE A 76 -26.22 1.77 -3.80
CA ILE A 76 -27.21 0.84 -3.26
C ILE A 76 -26.98 -0.52 -3.90
N ALA A 77 -26.67 -1.52 -3.10
CA ALA A 77 -26.28 -2.83 -3.58
C ALA A 77 -27.10 -3.95 -2.92
N VAL A 78 -27.55 -4.89 -3.74
CA VAL A 78 -28.17 -6.13 -3.30
C VAL A 78 -27.21 -7.28 -3.63
N ALA A 79 -27.05 -8.22 -2.73
CA ALA A 79 -26.16 -9.35 -2.89
C ALA A 79 -26.35 -10.06 -4.25
N ASN A 80 -25.23 -10.37 -4.93
CA ASN A 80 -25.18 -11.02 -6.24
C ASN A 80 -25.90 -10.24 -7.36
N GLN A 81 -25.97 -8.93 -7.24
CA GLN A 81 -26.46 -8.02 -8.28
C GLN A 81 -25.48 -6.87 -8.48
N TYR A 82 -25.52 -6.26 -9.66
CA TYR A 82 -24.76 -5.03 -9.91
C TYR A 82 -25.36 -3.88 -9.10
N PRO A 83 -24.50 -3.08 -8.43
CA PRO A 83 -24.96 -1.93 -7.64
C PRO A 83 -25.66 -0.88 -8.50
N GLN A 84 -26.57 -0.14 -7.87
CA GLN A 84 -27.14 1.09 -8.39
C GLN A 84 -26.31 2.28 -7.88
N PHE A 85 -26.06 3.25 -8.73
CA PHE A 85 -25.22 4.39 -8.45
C PHE A 85 -26.01 5.68 -8.56
N ARG A 86 -25.78 6.58 -7.64
CA ARG A 86 -26.29 7.95 -7.66
C ARG A 86 -25.16 8.90 -7.30
N ALA A 87 -25.14 10.06 -7.92
CA ALA A 87 -24.16 11.09 -7.60
C ALA A 87 -24.80 12.47 -7.67
N LYS A 88 -24.21 13.41 -6.93
CA LYS A 88 -24.47 14.85 -7.04
C LYS A 88 -23.14 15.60 -6.92
N LEU A 89 -23.06 16.78 -7.53
CA LEU A 89 -22.00 17.73 -7.18
C LEU A 89 -22.22 18.21 -5.74
N ARG A 90 -21.17 18.46 -4.99
CA ARG A 90 -21.24 18.94 -3.59
C ARG A 90 -21.97 20.29 -3.47
N THR A 91 -22.05 21.05 -4.57
CA THR A 91 -22.79 22.30 -4.69
C THR A 91 -24.29 22.12 -5.01
N GLU A 92 -24.73 20.89 -5.34
CA GLU A 92 -26.10 20.54 -5.68
C GLU A 92 -26.82 19.87 -4.50
N THR A 93 -28.14 19.98 -4.44
CA THR A 93 -28.97 19.45 -3.34
C THR A 93 -29.56 18.06 -3.63
N GLY A 94 -29.61 17.62 -4.86
CA GLY A 94 -30.30 16.38 -5.26
C GLY A 94 -29.39 15.35 -5.93
N TYR A 95 -29.45 14.10 -5.45
CA TYR A 95 -28.79 12.98 -6.13
C TYR A 95 -29.46 12.67 -7.47
N LYS A 96 -28.67 12.38 -8.50
CA LYS A 96 -29.10 11.96 -9.82
C LYS A 96 -28.65 10.52 -10.06
N ASP A 97 -29.45 9.72 -10.72
CA ASP A 97 -29.08 8.36 -11.12
C ASP A 97 -27.87 8.41 -12.06
N LEU A 98 -26.86 7.62 -11.74
CA LEU A 98 -25.60 7.54 -12.49
C LEU A 98 -25.50 6.18 -13.19
N PRO A 99 -25.57 6.13 -14.53
CA PRO A 99 -25.40 4.87 -15.25
C PRO A 99 -24.06 4.21 -14.93
N ARG A 100 -24.05 2.89 -14.77
CA ARG A 100 -22.85 2.07 -14.46
C ARG A 100 -21.64 2.44 -15.31
N ARG A 101 -21.82 2.59 -16.63
CA ARG A 101 -20.73 2.98 -17.53
C ARG A 101 -20.08 4.32 -17.17
N HIS A 102 -20.87 5.27 -16.67
CA HIS A 102 -20.37 6.58 -16.27
C HIS A 102 -19.67 6.50 -14.90
N PHE A 103 -20.19 5.71 -13.96
CA PHE A 103 -19.52 5.42 -12.71
C PHE A 103 -18.13 4.80 -12.91
N MET A 104 -18.00 3.92 -13.92
CA MET A 104 -16.75 3.26 -14.27
C MET A 104 -15.80 4.14 -15.08
N ALA A 105 -16.25 5.30 -15.58
CA ALA A 105 -15.42 6.17 -16.40
C ALA A 105 -14.26 6.79 -15.60
N ASP A 106 -13.14 6.91 -16.28
CA ASP A 106 -11.98 7.67 -15.85
C ASP A 106 -11.95 9.02 -16.58
N ASP A 107 -11.25 10.01 -16.02
CA ASP A 107 -11.01 11.29 -16.68
C ASP A 107 -9.97 11.16 -17.81
N GLU A 108 -9.67 12.27 -18.51
CA GLU A 108 -8.71 12.30 -19.61
C GLU A 108 -7.28 11.88 -19.20
N SER A 109 -6.98 11.95 -17.91
CA SER A 109 -5.69 11.52 -17.34
C SER A 109 -5.69 10.06 -16.86
N GLY A 110 -6.79 9.31 -17.06
CA GLY A 110 -6.94 7.93 -16.62
C GLY A 110 -7.25 7.76 -15.14
N ARG A 111 -7.66 8.85 -14.45
CA ARG A 111 -8.06 8.82 -13.02
C ARG A 111 -9.56 8.62 -12.87
N PRO A 112 -10.02 7.77 -11.92
CA PRO A 112 -11.44 7.56 -11.69
C PRO A 112 -12.11 8.84 -11.21
N ILE A 113 -13.31 9.12 -11.72
CA ILE A 113 -14.09 10.31 -11.35
C ILE A 113 -14.85 10.07 -10.04
N TYR A 114 -15.50 8.92 -9.94
CA TYR A 114 -16.43 8.59 -8.85
C TYR A 114 -15.89 7.53 -7.88
N ARG A 115 -14.74 6.94 -8.16
CA ARG A 115 -14.11 5.90 -7.34
C ARG A 115 -12.83 6.45 -6.70
N PRO A 116 -12.42 5.93 -5.54
CA PRO A 116 -11.12 6.29 -5.00
C PRO A 116 -10.01 5.97 -6.01
N ALA A 117 -9.02 6.84 -6.10
CA ALA A 117 -7.85 6.61 -6.94
C ALA A 117 -7.02 5.44 -6.41
N PHE A 118 -6.97 5.29 -5.08
CA PHE A 118 -6.26 4.20 -4.42
C PHE A 118 -7.00 3.72 -3.17
N VAL A 119 -6.97 2.40 -2.96
CA VAL A 119 -7.41 1.75 -1.73
C VAL A 119 -6.26 0.91 -1.19
N PHE A 120 -5.79 1.24 -0.01
CA PHE A 120 -4.68 0.56 0.65
C PHE A 120 -5.19 -0.32 1.77
N GLY A 121 -4.77 -1.57 1.78
CA GLY A 121 -5.04 -2.52 2.85
C GLY A 121 -3.77 -2.88 3.61
N TYR A 122 -3.84 -2.84 4.92
CA TYR A 122 -2.83 -3.36 5.84
C TYR A 122 -3.48 -4.21 6.92
N TYR A 123 -2.83 -5.30 7.28
CA TYR A 123 -3.23 -6.16 8.39
C TYR A 123 -1.99 -6.66 9.14
N SER A 124 -1.93 -6.45 10.45
CA SER A 124 -0.81 -6.88 11.30
C SER A 124 -0.84 -8.37 11.63
N GLY A 125 -2.00 -9.01 11.57
CA GLY A 125 -2.17 -10.39 11.97
C GLY A 125 -1.66 -11.43 10.97
N PRO A 126 -1.57 -12.70 11.38
CA PRO A 126 -0.93 -13.77 10.62
C PRO A 126 -1.76 -14.32 9.46
N SER A 127 -3.06 -13.97 9.36
CA SER A 127 -3.93 -14.52 8.31
C SER A 127 -3.84 -13.74 7.02
N ASP A 128 -4.02 -14.42 5.87
CA ASP A 128 -4.05 -13.80 4.55
C ASP A 128 -5.43 -13.19 4.18
N ARG A 129 -6.33 -12.96 5.15
CA ARG A 129 -7.73 -12.56 4.92
C ARG A 129 -7.90 -11.32 4.06
N LEU A 130 -7.14 -10.26 4.31
CA LEU A 130 -7.14 -9.06 3.47
C LEU A 130 -6.33 -9.27 2.20
N LYS A 131 -5.17 -9.89 2.26
CA LYS A 131 -4.30 -10.12 1.12
C LYS A 131 -5.02 -10.78 -0.06
N THR A 132 -5.85 -11.81 0.21
CA THR A 132 -6.61 -12.52 -0.84
C THR A 132 -7.60 -11.63 -1.58
N ILE A 133 -8.12 -10.59 -0.93
CA ILE A 133 -9.03 -9.61 -1.56
C ILE A 133 -8.31 -8.82 -2.64
N PHE A 134 -7.04 -8.48 -2.42
CA PHE A 134 -6.23 -7.67 -3.31
C PHE A 134 -5.50 -8.47 -4.41
N GLU A 135 -5.51 -9.80 -4.34
CA GLU A 135 -4.76 -10.68 -5.27
C GLU A 135 -5.13 -10.46 -6.73
N LYS A 136 -6.42 -10.24 -7.06
CA LYS A 136 -6.85 -9.99 -8.46
C LYS A 136 -6.19 -8.76 -9.08
N HIS A 137 -6.01 -7.68 -8.32
CA HIS A 137 -5.31 -6.48 -8.77
C HIS A 137 -3.82 -6.74 -8.96
N ARG A 138 -3.21 -7.46 -8.02
CA ARG A 138 -1.80 -7.89 -8.13
C ARG A 138 -1.59 -8.79 -9.37
N GLU A 139 -2.50 -9.72 -9.63
CA GLU A 139 -2.46 -10.59 -10.81
C GLU A 139 -2.62 -9.80 -12.12
N ARG A 140 -3.56 -8.85 -12.19
CA ARG A 140 -3.74 -7.97 -13.36
C ARG A 140 -2.46 -7.19 -13.67
N TYR A 141 -1.86 -6.58 -12.65
CA TYR A 141 -0.62 -5.83 -12.82
C TYR A 141 0.57 -6.75 -13.16
N TYR A 142 0.68 -7.92 -12.51
CA TYR A 142 1.68 -8.94 -12.85
C TYR A 142 1.59 -9.34 -14.32
N ASN A 143 0.41 -9.69 -14.80
CA ASN A 143 0.17 -10.09 -16.20
C ASN A 143 0.47 -8.95 -17.20
N TRP A 144 0.39 -7.71 -16.76
CA TRP A 144 0.73 -6.55 -17.56
C TRP A 144 2.25 -6.31 -17.59
N ILE A 145 2.92 -6.35 -16.43
CA ILE A 145 4.32 -5.96 -16.29
C ILE A 145 5.30 -6.95 -16.94
N ILE A 146 4.94 -8.23 -17.00
CA ILE A 146 5.77 -9.27 -17.62
C ILE A 146 5.66 -9.28 -19.17
N LYS A 147 4.71 -8.54 -19.76
CA LYS A 147 4.54 -8.42 -21.20
C LYS A 147 5.40 -7.33 -21.80
N ALA A 148 5.90 -7.55 -23.02
CA ALA A 148 6.57 -6.48 -23.76
C ALA A 148 5.62 -5.30 -24.03
N PRO A 149 6.11 -4.05 -24.04
CA PRO A 149 5.26 -2.87 -24.30
C PRO A 149 4.38 -3.00 -25.53
N ALA A 150 4.90 -3.59 -26.63
CA ALA A 150 4.13 -3.83 -27.85
C ALA A 150 2.99 -4.86 -27.69
N GLN A 151 3.00 -5.68 -26.64
CA GLN A 151 2.00 -6.73 -26.36
C GLN A 151 0.98 -6.29 -25.29
N ARG A 152 1.14 -5.10 -24.74
CA ARG A 152 0.25 -4.53 -23.72
C ARG A 152 -1.02 -3.99 -24.40
N SER A 153 -2.14 -4.07 -23.68
CA SER A 153 -3.39 -3.47 -24.16
C SER A 153 -3.22 -1.94 -24.26
N LYS A 154 -3.61 -1.38 -25.40
CA LYS A 154 -3.63 0.08 -25.62
C LYS A 154 -4.74 0.79 -24.84
N GLU A 155 -5.69 0.03 -24.30
CA GLU A 155 -6.80 0.56 -23.50
C GLU A 155 -6.37 1.02 -22.10
N ILE A 156 -5.18 0.59 -21.64
CA ILE A 156 -4.64 0.98 -20.33
C ILE A 156 -3.74 2.18 -20.55
N ALA A 157 -4.30 3.36 -20.39
CA ALA A 157 -3.57 4.63 -20.53
C ALA A 157 -2.58 4.86 -19.37
N ASP A 158 -3.00 4.54 -18.13
CA ASP A 158 -2.16 4.62 -16.92
C ASP A 158 -1.98 3.23 -16.29
N PRO A 159 -0.76 2.68 -16.24
CA PRO A 159 -0.47 1.41 -15.56
C PRO A 159 -0.85 1.40 -14.07
N ASN A 160 -0.84 2.55 -13.41
CA ASN A 160 -1.25 2.66 -12.02
C ASN A 160 -2.73 2.35 -11.82
N SER A 161 -3.55 2.47 -12.87
CA SER A 161 -4.97 2.07 -12.82
C SER A 161 -5.16 0.59 -12.49
N LEU A 162 -4.17 -0.27 -12.80
CA LEU A 162 -4.18 -1.69 -12.46
C LEU A 162 -3.85 -1.95 -10.98
N ARG A 163 -3.32 -0.95 -10.28
CA ARG A 163 -2.84 -1.01 -8.90
C ARG A 163 -3.68 -0.18 -7.94
N ARG A 164 -4.91 0.17 -8.31
CA ARG A 164 -5.81 0.97 -7.47
C ARG A 164 -6.05 0.34 -6.10
N LEU A 165 -6.07 -0.99 -6.03
CA LEU A 165 -6.09 -1.71 -4.77
C LEU A 165 -4.70 -2.29 -4.48
N PHE A 166 -4.14 -1.90 -3.35
CA PHE A 166 -2.80 -2.25 -2.92
C PHE A 166 -2.82 -2.85 -1.51
N TYR A 167 -2.23 -4.03 -1.36
CA TYR A 167 -2.04 -4.67 -0.07
C TYR A 167 -0.58 -4.56 0.39
N SER A 168 -0.40 -4.02 1.58
CA SER A 168 0.92 -3.85 2.17
C SER A 168 1.48 -5.17 2.71
N GLN A 169 2.76 -5.39 2.48
CA GLN A 169 3.53 -6.54 2.97
C GLN A 169 4.79 -6.04 3.68
N THR A 170 5.36 -6.83 4.57
CA THR A 170 6.57 -6.50 5.34
C THR A 170 7.73 -6.00 4.45
N LEU A 171 7.85 -6.54 3.24
CA LEU A 171 8.86 -6.10 2.27
C LEU A 171 8.75 -4.61 1.91
N HIS A 172 7.54 -4.07 1.88
CA HIS A 172 7.31 -2.66 1.55
C HIS A 172 7.89 -1.71 2.59
N GLY A 173 8.08 -2.14 3.85
CA GLY A 173 8.80 -1.37 4.86
C GLY A 173 10.28 -1.12 4.49
N GLN A 174 10.94 -2.12 3.86
CA GLN A 174 12.30 -1.93 3.34
C GLN A 174 12.32 -0.98 2.14
N PHE A 175 11.34 -1.06 1.25
CA PHE A 175 11.23 -0.13 0.12
C PHE A 175 10.94 1.30 0.60
N ALA A 176 10.08 1.43 1.62
CA ALA A 176 9.81 2.71 2.25
C ALA A 176 11.07 3.30 2.88
N LEU A 177 11.82 2.52 3.66
CA LEU A 177 13.08 2.94 4.26
C LEU A 177 14.09 3.41 3.21
N ILE A 178 14.26 2.66 2.13
CA ILE A 178 15.11 3.06 1.01
C ILE A 178 14.63 4.39 0.42
N ALA A 179 13.32 4.51 0.14
CA ALA A 179 12.76 5.71 -0.48
C ALA A 179 12.85 6.95 0.42
N PHE A 180 12.76 6.80 1.74
CA PHE A 180 12.97 7.91 2.70
C PHE A 180 14.34 8.55 2.58
N PHE A 181 15.38 7.77 2.29
CA PHE A 181 16.74 8.28 2.14
C PHE A 181 17.06 8.81 0.76
N MET A 182 16.19 8.60 -0.24
CA MET A 182 16.46 9.02 -1.62
C MET A 182 16.08 10.48 -1.91
N GLU A 183 15.32 11.11 -1.05
CA GLU A 183 15.02 12.53 -1.23
C GLU A 183 16.26 13.37 -0.87
N ALA A 184 16.72 14.16 -1.85
CA ALA A 184 17.86 15.03 -1.61
C ALA A 184 17.56 16.00 -0.45
N ALA A 185 18.59 16.39 0.29
CA ALA A 185 18.55 17.35 1.39
C ALA A 185 18.12 18.79 0.99
N THR A 186 17.30 18.95 -0.04
CA THR A 186 16.81 20.23 -0.58
C THR A 186 15.38 20.57 -0.15
N GLY A 187 14.67 19.62 0.53
CA GLY A 187 13.38 19.88 1.19
C GLY A 187 13.57 20.17 2.69
N PRO A 188 12.52 20.54 3.41
CA PRO A 188 12.58 20.54 4.86
C PRO A 188 13.03 19.15 5.31
N ASP A 189 14.07 19.10 6.10
CA ASP A 189 14.82 17.91 6.60
C ASP A 189 13.97 17.01 7.53
N ASP A 190 12.70 16.87 7.22
CA ASP A 190 11.66 16.41 8.11
C ASP A 190 11.65 14.89 8.23
N ASP A 191 11.87 14.17 7.13
CA ASP A 191 11.82 12.72 7.13
C ASP A 191 13.04 12.07 7.77
N ARG A 192 14.23 12.58 7.45
CA ARG A 192 15.48 12.11 8.06
C ARG A 192 15.52 12.46 9.54
N THR A 193 14.99 13.63 9.91
CA THR A 193 14.80 14.02 11.30
C THR A 193 13.87 13.06 12.01
N PHE A 194 12.72 12.70 11.39
CA PHE A 194 11.82 11.70 11.96
C PHE A 194 12.51 10.34 12.18
N LEU A 195 13.23 9.83 11.18
CA LEU A 195 13.94 8.55 11.30
C LEU A 195 14.99 8.59 12.42
N ARG A 196 15.72 9.69 12.55
CA ARG A 196 16.73 9.85 13.59
C ARG A 196 16.13 10.00 14.99
N ASP A 197 15.10 10.83 15.14
CA ASP A 197 14.56 11.17 16.46
C ASP A 197 13.70 10.04 17.03
N HIS A 198 12.98 9.32 16.20
CA HIS A 198 12.06 8.26 16.64
C HIS A 198 12.61 6.84 16.45
N LEU A 199 13.35 6.58 15.38
CA LEU A 199 13.90 5.26 15.09
C LEU A 199 15.41 5.16 15.32
N GLN A 200 16.07 6.26 15.71
CA GLN A 200 17.51 6.33 15.90
C GLN A 200 18.31 5.92 14.64
N ILE A 201 17.73 6.07 13.45
CA ILE A 201 18.36 5.75 12.17
C ILE A 201 18.92 7.04 11.56
N ASP A 202 20.27 7.13 11.47
CA ASP A 202 20.99 8.31 10.98
C ASP A 202 21.24 8.30 9.48
N GLY A 203 21.27 7.13 8.86
CA GLY A 203 21.55 7.03 7.42
C GLY A 203 21.37 5.64 6.82
N LEU A 204 21.21 5.61 5.51
CA LEU A 204 21.35 4.39 4.73
C LEU A 204 22.85 4.07 4.58
N ASP A 205 23.24 2.81 4.79
CA ASP A 205 24.61 2.37 4.57
C ASP A 205 24.75 1.70 3.20
N SER A 206 24.10 0.57 3.02
CA SER A 206 24.19 -0.22 1.80
C SER A 206 22.90 -0.99 1.50
N VAL A 207 22.73 -1.39 0.24
CA VAL A 207 21.59 -2.22 -0.18
C VAL A 207 22.06 -3.37 -1.06
N LEU A 208 21.56 -4.56 -0.78
CA LEU A 208 21.74 -5.75 -1.61
C LEU A 208 20.39 -6.20 -2.18
N PHE A 209 20.28 -6.22 -3.50
CA PHE A 209 19.17 -6.86 -4.20
C PHE A 209 19.59 -8.26 -4.65
N ALA A 210 18.95 -9.28 -4.11
CA ALA A 210 19.11 -10.66 -4.54
C ALA A 210 17.94 -11.01 -5.48
N LEU A 211 18.20 -11.01 -6.76
CA LEU A 211 17.24 -11.37 -7.80
C LEU A 211 17.29 -12.88 -8.02
N LYS A 212 16.17 -13.47 -8.41
CA LYS A 212 16.04 -14.90 -8.73
C LYS A 212 15.39 -15.09 -10.08
N LYS A 213 15.70 -16.23 -10.73
CA LYS A 213 15.01 -16.60 -11.96
C LYS A 213 13.49 -16.66 -11.73
N PRO A 214 12.70 -15.89 -12.50
CA PRO A 214 11.25 -15.88 -12.35
C PRO A 214 10.60 -17.13 -12.92
N PRO A 215 9.33 -17.43 -12.57
CA PRO A 215 8.60 -18.60 -13.10
C PRO A 215 8.11 -18.42 -14.53
N TRP A 216 8.06 -17.20 -15.06
CA TRP A 216 7.59 -16.93 -16.42
C TRP A 216 8.71 -17.13 -17.45
N PRO A 217 8.33 -17.45 -18.74
CA PRO A 217 9.28 -17.81 -19.80
C PRO A 217 9.88 -16.57 -20.34
N GLY A 218 10.46 -15.67 -20.02
CA GLY A 218 11.09 -14.47 -20.59
C GLY A 218 10.64 -14.09 -21.99
N ASN A 219 10.80 -12.86 -22.35
CA ASN A 219 10.44 -12.34 -23.69
C ASN A 219 11.62 -12.50 -24.65
N LYS A 220 11.35 -12.76 -25.95
CA LYS A 220 12.42 -12.92 -26.97
C LYS A 220 13.31 -11.67 -27.06
N ASP A 221 12.71 -10.50 -26.96
CA ASP A 221 13.37 -9.20 -27.07
C ASP A 221 13.84 -8.64 -25.70
N GLY A 222 13.65 -9.42 -24.62
CA GLY A 222 14.02 -9.02 -23.27
C GLY A 222 15.52 -9.19 -22.97
N ASP A 223 15.98 -8.49 -21.94
CA ASP A 223 17.37 -8.46 -21.53
C ASP A 223 17.83 -9.80 -20.93
N PRO A 224 18.80 -10.51 -21.54
CA PRO A 224 19.29 -11.79 -21.03
C PRO A 224 19.92 -11.70 -19.63
N ARG A 225 20.39 -10.53 -19.22
CA ARG A 225 20.92 -10.32 -17.86
C ARG A 225 19.85 -10.54 -16.79
N PHE A 226 18.58 -10.33 -17.13
CA PHE A 226 17.43 -10.39 -16.21
C PHE A 226 16.39 -11.42 -16.66
N TRP A 227 16.86 -12.59 -17.12
CA TRP A 227 16.03 -13.69 -17.62
C TRP A 227 15.01 -13.23 -18.67
N ARG A 228 15.43 -12.28 -19.51
CA ARG A 228 14.62 -11.69 -20.58
C ARG A 228 13.40 -10.88 -20.08
N ALA A 229 13.56 -10.21 -18.97
CA ALA A 229 12.62 -9.16 -18.53
C ALA A 229 12.55 -8.04 -19.56
N VAL A 230 11.41 -7.33 -19.58
CA VAL A 230 11.10 -6.26 -20.54
C VAL A 230 10.49 -5.04 -19.83
N GLY A 231 10.48 -3.88 -20.50
CA GLY A 231 9.80 -2.67 -20.04
C GLY A 231 10.39 -2.10 -18.76
N GLU A 232 9.55 -1.53 -17.91
CA GLU A 232 9.93 -0.78 -16.70
C GLU A 232 10.80 -1.58 -15.74
N VAL A 233 10.49 -2.87 -15.56
CA VAL A 233 11.30 -3.75 -14.70
C VAL A 233 12.70 -3.92 -15.26
N GLN A 234 12.83 -4.16 -16.56
CA GLN A 234 14.13 -4.30 -17.22
C GLN A 234 14.93 -3.00 -17.13
N GLU A 235 14.28 -1.84 -17.35
CA GLU A 235 14.94 -0.54 -17.26
C GLU A 235 15.45 -0.27 -15.85
N PHE A 236 14.62 -0.52 -14.82
CA PHE A 236 15.03 -0.37 -13.44
C PHE A 236 16.20 -1.27 -13.07
N LEU A 237 16.11 -2.56 -13.43
CA LEU A 237 17.18 -3.53 -13.17
C LEU A 237 18.48 -3.19 -13.91
N SER A 238 18.40 -2.65 -15.14
CA SER A 238 19.57 -2.21 -15.88
C SER A 238 20.28 -1.07 -15.14
N ARG A 239 19.55 -0.07 -14.65
CA ARG A 239 20.11 1.02 -13.87
C ARG A 239 20.77 0.55 -12.57
N LEU A 240 20.12 -0.39 -11.84
CA LEU A 240 20.70 -0.98 -10.65
C LEU A 240 21.97 -1.78 -10.98
N TYR A 241 21.95 -2.54 -12.08
CA TYR A 241 23.08 -3.36 -12.54
C TYR A 241 24.32 -2.51 -12.86
N ASP A 242 24.10 -1.39 -13.54
CA ASP A 242 25.16 -0.48 -13.95
C ASP A 242 25.80 0.27 -12.75
N LYS A 243 25.07 0.38 -11.63
CA LYS A 243 25.52 1.01 -10.39
C LYS A 243 26.01 0.01 -9.33
N ALA A 244 25.73 -1.27 -9.50
CA ALA A 244 26.19 -2.31 -8.58
C ALA A 244 27.72 -2.44 -8.63
N MET A 245 28.35 -2.58 -7.46
CA MET A 245 29.79 -2.70 -7.33
C MET A 245 30.35 -3.89 -8.11
N LEU A 246 29.71 -5.05 -7.99
CA LEU A 246 30.06 -6.28 -8.72
C LEU A 246 28.80 -7.15 -8.84
N PRO A 247 28.14 -7.16 -10.01
CA PRO A 247 27.03 -8.09 -10.24
C PRO A 247 27.53 -9.54 -10.21
N VAL A 248 27.00 -10.34 -9.27
CA VAL A 248 27.39 -11.74 -9.10
C VAL A 248 26.22 -12.65 -9.45
N ARG A 249 26.44 -13.55 -10.41
CA ARG A 249 25.47 -14.58 -10.77
C ARG A 249 25.91 -15.93 -10.23
N MET A 250 25.03 -16.58 -9.45
CA MET A 250 25.34 -17.89 -8.87
C MET A 250 24.08 -18.72 -8.63
N GLY A 251 24.24 -20.04 -8.70
CA GLY A 251 23.21 -20.98 -8.29
C GLY A 251 23.18 -21.14 -6.77
N ARG A 252 22.01 -20.97 -6.16
CA ARG A 252 21.81 -21.25 -4.73
C ARG A 252 20.77 -22.35 -4.57
N ARG A 253 21.04 -23.31 -3.69
CA ARG A 253 20.01 -24.27 -3.27
C ARG A 253 18.98 -23.56 -2.42
N MET A 254 17.72 -23.64 -2.82
CA MET A 254 16.62 -23.11 -2.06
C MET A 254 15.71 -24.24 -1.61
N ALA A 255 15.42 -24.33 -0.32
CA ALA A 255 14.42 -25.25 0.20
C ALA A 255 13.03 -24.80 -0.30
N VAL A 256 12.40 -25.62 -1.11
CA VAL A 256 11.03 -25.44 -1.56
C VAL A 256 10.07 -26.17 -0.63
N ASP A 257 10.50 -27.37 -0.20
CA ASP A 257 9.87 -28.16 0.86
C ASP A 257 10.96 -28.93 1.63
N LEU A 258 10.56 -29.78 2.58
CA LEU A 258 11.50 -30.57 3.40
C LEU A 258 12.43 -31.49 2.57
N THR A 259 12.02 -31.85 1.36
CA THR A 259 12.72 -32.84 0.52
C THR A 259 13.31 -32.26 -0.77
N LYS A 260 12.79 -31.09 -1.22
CA LYS A 260 13.16 -30.49 -2.51
C LYS A 260 13.96 -29.21 -2.32
N ASN A 261 15.23 -29.30 -2.66
CA ASN A 261 16.19 -28.20 -2.62
C ASN A 261 16.74 -27.90 -4.03
N PRO A 262 15.94 -27.42 -4.99
CA PRO A 262 16.43 -27.13 -6.32
C PRO A 262 17.49 -26.02 -6.28
N VAL A 263 18.41 -26.07 -7.22
CA VAL A 263 19.36 -24.98 -7.45
C VAL A 263 18.61 -23.91 -8.25
N VAL A 264 18.40 -22.75 -7.64
CA VAL A 264 17.82 -21.59 -8.29
C VAL A 264 18.93 -20.61 -8.65
N GLU A 265 18.92 -20.16 -9.90
CA GLU A 265 19.84 -19.13 -10.37
C GLU A 265 19.47 -17.78 -9.76
N ASN A 266 20.45 -17.13 -9.13
CA ASN A 266 20.30 -15.80 -8.53
C ASN A 266 21.30 -14.83 -9.14
N LEU A 267 20.93 -13.56 -9.17
CA LEU A 267 21.77 -12.41 -9.51
C LEU A 267 21.80 -11.47 -8.30
N TYR A 268 22.97 -11.21 -7.78
CA TYR A 268 23.18 -10.31 -6.65
C TYR A 268 23.70 -8.98 -7.15
N LEU A 269 23.00 -7.90 -6.80
CA LEU A 269 23.36 -6.51 -7.10
C LEU A 269 23.62 -5.80 -5.77
N PHE A 270 24.88 -5.57 -5.46
CA PHE A 270 25.29 -4.90 -4.23
C PHE A 270 25.64 -3.45 -4.50
N LEU A 271 24.98 -2.55 -3.79
CA LEU A 271 25.21 -1.11 -3.78
C LEU A 271 25.83 -0.73 -2.43
N PRO A 272 27.15 -0.55 -2.37
CA PRO A 272 27.88 -0.35 -1.11
C PRO A 272 27.70 1.06 -0.51
N LYS A 273 27.11 1.99 -1.25
CA LYS A 273 26.88 3.37 -0.82
C LYS A 273 25.54 3.89 -1.33
N PRO A 274 24.89 4.79 -0.58
CA PRO A 274 23.62 5.43 -0.98
C PRO A 274 23.70 6.17 -2.31
N ASP A 275 24.83 6.84 -2.62
CA ASP A 275 25.01 7.66 -3.82
C ASP A 275 24.67 6.90 -5.11
N ALA A 276 25.06 5.62 -5.18
CA ALA A 276 24.75 4.77 -6.32
C ALA A 276 23.24 4.59 -6.53
N LEU A 277 22.48 4.52 -5.43
CA LEU A 277 21.04 4.38 -5.46
C LEU A 277 20.34 5.73 -5.69
N GLU A 278 20.91 6.84 -5.19
CA GLU A 278 20.46 8.20 -5.47
C GLU A 278 20.53 8.52 -6.96
N ASP A 279 21.57 8.07 -7.64
CA ASP A 279 21.70 8.22 -9.10
C ASP A 279 20.58 7.49 -9.86
N VAL A 280 20.19 6.30 -9.38
CA VAL A 280 19.02 5.57 -9.92
C VAL A 280 17.74 6.34 -9.63
N TYR A 281 17.55 6.79 -8.39
CA TYR A 281 16.38 7.56 -7.96
C TYR A 281 16.13 8.81 -8.81
N ARG A 282 17.19 9.60 -9.09
CA ARG A 282 17.08 10.85 -9.90
C ARG A 282 16.40 10.62 -11.25
N SER A 283 16.50 9.42 -11.81
CA SER A 283 15.85 9.09 -13.08
C SER A 283 14.34 8.86 -12.99
N TYR A 284 13.77 8.79 -11.77
CA TYR A 284 12.34 8.60 -11.53
C TYR A 284 11.61 9.89 -11.15
N GLY A 285 12.32 10.94 -10.82
CA GLY A 285 11.79 12.28 -10.56
C GLY A 285 11.04 12.46 -9.23
N ASN A 286 10.51 11.39 -8.62
CA ASN A 286 9.86 11.45 -7.31
C ASN A 286 9.87 10.09 -6.59
N GLN A 287 9.66 10.13 -5.27
CA GLN A 287 9.70 8.96 -4.40
C GLN A 287 8.64 7.90 -4.75
N TYR A 288 7.46 8.31 -5.17
CA TYR A 288 6.40 7.37 -5.56
C TYR A 288 6.78 6.54 -6.78
N ALA A 289 7.27 7.17 -7.84
CA ALA A 289 7.70 6.47 -9.05
C ALA A 289 8.86 5.50 -8.73
N PHE A 290 9.77 5.92 -7.87
CA PHE A 290 10.87 5.07 -7.41
C PHE A 290 10.38 3.88 -6.54
N PHE A 291 9.48 4.13 -5.60
CA PHE A 291 8.84 3.07 -4.80
C PHE A 291 8.09 2.07 -5.70
N THR A 292 7.39 2.56 -6.71
CA THR A 292 6.69 1.73 -7.69
C THR A 292 7.66 0.85 -8.49
N ALA A 293 8.83 1.40 -8.85
CA ALA A 293 9.87 0.63 -9.54
C ALA A 293 10.47 -0.47 -8.64
N LEU A 294 10.71 -0.19 -7.36
CA LEU A 294 11.13 -1.19 -6.38
C LEU A 294 10.10 -2.32 -6.25
N GLU A 295 8.83 -1.97 -6.12
CA GLU A 295 7.75 -2.94 -6.01
C GLU A 295 7.56 -3.77 -7.28
N SER A 296 7.82 -3.19 -8.45
CA SER A 296 7.72 -3.89 -9.73
C SER A 296 8.61 -5.14 -9.80
N MET A 297 9.76 -5.13 -9.12
CA MET A 297 10.65 -6.29 -9.02
C MET A 297 10.01 -7.44 -8.21
N ASP A 298 9.29 -7.11 -7.12
CA ASP A 298 8.57 -8.12 -6.32
C ASP A 298 7.37 -8.68 -7.10
N LEU A 299 6.57 -7.79 -7.66
CA LEU A 299 5.37 -8.17 -8.42
C LEU A 299 5.73 -9.01 -9.65
N SER A 300 6.82 -8.71 -10.36
CA SER A 300 7.32 -9.51 -11.47
C SER A 300 7.94 -10.85 -11.06
N LYS A 301 8.05 -11.14 -9.75
CA LYS A 301 8.70 -12.34 -9.20
C LYS A 301 10.20 -12.46 -9.47
N LEU A 302 10.84 -11.37 -9.86
CA LEU A 302 12.29 -11.29 -10.03
C LEU A 302 13.00 -11.08 -8.70
N LEU A 303 12.40 -10.36 -7.74
CA LEU A 303 13.00 -10.18 -6.44
C LEU A 303 12.90 -11.45 -5.60
N GLY A 304 14.02 -11.92 -5.13
CA GLY A 304 14.12 -12.98 -4.13
C GLY A 304 14.23 -12.43 -2.72
N GLU A 305 15.07 -11.43 -2.54
CA GLU A 305 15.33 -10.79 -1.25
C GLU A 305 15.89 -9.38 -1.47
N VAL A 306 15.60 -8.46 -0.58
CA VAL A 306 16.35 -7.22 -0.42
C VAL A 306 16.92 -7.17 1.00
N ARG A 307 18.14 -6.70 1.13
CA ARG A 307 18.79 -6.46 2.42
C ARG A 307 19.25 -5.03 2.47
N THR A 308 18.63 -4.28 3.36
CA THR A 308 18.96 -2.88 3.61
C THR A 308 19.74 -2.80 4.91
N ARG A 309 20.89 -2.15 4.88
CA ARG A 309 21.70 -1.84 6.06
C ARG A 309 21.63 -0.34 6.32
N VAL A 310 21.44 0.00 7.58
CA VAL A 310 21.35 1.40 8.05
C VAL A 310 22.39 1.67 9.12
N ARG A 311 22.79 2.93 9.24
CA ARG A 311 23.62 3.42 10.35
C ARG A 311 22.72 3.93 11.46
N MET A 312 23.00 3.47 12.68
CA MET A 312 22.32 3.94 13.86
C MET A 312 22.95 5.23 14.38
N ALA A 313 22.14 6.09 14.97
CA ALA A 313 22.62 7.32 15.62
C ALA A 313 23.58 7.00 16.78
N PRO A 314 24.57 7.86 17.06
CA PRO A 314 25.53 7.64 18.15
C PRO A 314 24.87 7.38 19.51
N GLY A 315 23.71 7.98 19.78
CA GLY A 315 22.95 7.80 21.02
C GLY A 315 22.36 6.38 21.19
N ALA A 316 22.19 5.62 20.10
CA ALA A 316 21.73 4.23 20.11
C ALA A 316 22.88 3.21 20.13
N GLY A 317 24.08 3.62 20.55
CA GLY A 317 25.28 2.76 20.55
C GLY A 317 26.08 2.81 19.26
N GLY A 318 25.60 3.50 18.24
CA GLY A 318 26.24 3.59 16.91
C GLY A 318 26.29 2.23 16.19
N GLY A 319 26.97 2.20 15.04
CA GLY A 319 27.17 0.98 14.26
C GLY A 319 26.13 0.82 13.15
N GLU A 320 26.18 -0.34 12.52
CA GLU A 320 25.35 -0.69 11.38
C GLU A 320 24.47 -1.89 11.74
N VAL A 321 23.18 -1.81 11.39
CA VAL A 321 22.21 -2.89 11.56
C VAL A 321 21.49 -3.15 10.25
N THR A 322 20.95 -4.34 10.07
CA THR A 322 20.08 -4.62 8.93
C THR A 322 18.63 -4.26 9.29
N TYR A 323 17.79 -4.01 8.30
CA TYR A 323 16.36 -3.79 8.51
C TYR A 323 15.71 -4.89 9.36
N ARG A 324 16.20 -6.13 9.26
CA ARG A 324 15.67 -7.28 10.02
C ARG A 324 16.02 -7.25 11.49
N ASP A 325 17.05 -6.51 11.86
CA ASP A 325 17.48 -6.34 13.27
C ASP A 325 16.67 -5.24 13.98
N LEU A 326 15.93 -4.44 13.23
CA LEU A 326 14.96 -3.49 13.78
C LEU A 326 13.81 -4.26 14.47
N SER A 327 13.31 -3.71 15.56
CA SER A 327 12.16 -4.26 16.28
C SER A 327 10.92 -4.33 15.38
N GLU A 328 9.97 -5.20 15.72
CA GLU A 328 8.71 -5.32 14.96
C GLU A 328 7.94 -4.00 14.90
N GLY A 329 7.95 -3.21 16.00
CA GLY A 329 7.33 -1.90 16.05
C GLY A 329 8.00 -0.88 15.12
N GLU A 330 9.33 -0.86 15.04
CA GLU A 330 10.06 0.01 14.10
C GLU A 330 9.75 -0.37 12.66
N GLN A 331 9.76 -1.67 12.35
CA GLN A 331 9.42 -2.16 11.01
C GLN A 331 7.96 -1.82 10.64
N GLN A 332 7.03 -1.96 11.59
CA GLN A 332 5.61 -1.63 11.39
C GLN A 332 5.41 -0.14 11.17
N LEU A 333 6.06 0.70 11.98
CA LEU A 333 5.98 2.15 11.84
C LEU A 333 6.53 2.61 10.48
N LEU A 334 7.71 2.13 10.07
CA LEU A 334 8.28 2.40 8.75
C LEU A 334 7.36 1.96 7.61
N LEU A 335 6.72 0.81 7.75
CA LEU A 335 5.80 0.29 6.76
C LEU A 335 4.57 1.17 6.59
N VAL A 336 3.86 1.48 7.69
CA VAL A 336 2.62 2.25 7.65
C VAL A 336 2.88 3.69 7.22
N LEU A 337 3.85 4.37 7.86
CA LEU A 337 4.16 5.76 7.53
C LEU A 337 4.75 5.91 6.13
N GLY A 338 5.59 4.97 5.71
CA GLY A 338 6.11 4.96 4.35
C GLY A 338 5.01 4.78 3.31
N LEU A 339 4.04 3.91 3.57
CA LEU A 339 2.87 3.78 2.70
C LEU A 339 2.09 5.08 2.61
N LEU A 340 1.74 5.67 3.75
CA LEU A 340 1.04 6.96 3.78
C LEU A 340 1.80 8.01 2.97
N LYS A 341 3.11 8.16 3.21
CA LYS A 341 3.93 9.15 2.52
C LYS A 341 3.96 8.96 1.01
N PHE A 342 4.24 7.75 0.56
CA PHE A 342 4.50 7.49 -0.86
C PHE A 342 3.25 7.20 -1.67
N THR A 343 2.15 6.84 -1.02
CA THR A 343 0.94 6.42 -1.71
C THR A 343 -0.29 7.27 -1.38
N ALA A 344 -0.29 8.07 -0.29
CA ALA A 344 -1.36 9.01 0.00
C ALA A 344 -1.39 10.10 -1.07
N ARG A 345 -2.08 9.82 -2.14
CA ARG A 345 -2.41 10.75 -3.21
C ARG A 345 -3.83 11.27 -3.00
N GLU A 346 -4.22 12.20 -3.85
CA GLU A 346 -5.62 12.62 -3.92
C GLU A 346 -6.54 11.40 -4.06
N GLU A 347 -7.64 11.41 -3.30
CA GLU A 347 -8.70 10.40 -3.34
C GLU A 347 -8.23 8.99 -2.91
N ALA A 348 -7.45 8.90 -1.83
CA ALA A 348 -6.99 7.63 -1.27
C ALA A 348 -7.82 7.20 -0.05
N LEU A 349 -8.08 5.90 0.05
CA LEU A 349 -8.68 5.22 1.21
C LEU A 349 -7.67 4.25 1.81
N PHE A 350 -7.36 4.42 3.09
CA PHE A 350 -6.50 3.52 3.85
C PHE A 350 -7.34 2.67 4.81
N LEU A 351 -7.22 1.37 4.70
CA LEU A 351 -7.91 0.36 5.50
C LEU A 351 -6.86 -0.39 6.33
N LEU A 352 -6.67 0.04 7.57
CA LEU A 352 -5.59 -0.42 8.44
C LEU A 352 -6.15 -1.25 9.59
N ASP A 353 -5.87 -2.55 9.60
CA ASP A 353 -6.32 -3.45 10.66
C ASP A 353 -5.17 -3.69 11.66
N GLU A 354 -5.33 -3.12 12.85
CA GLU A 354 -4.37 -3.14 13.96
C GLU A 354 -2.96 -2.66 13.59
N PRO A 355 -2.82 -1.44 13.01
CA PRO A 355 -1.53 -0.94 12.55
C PRO A 355 -0.58 -0.50 13.69
N ASP A 356 -1.02 -0.62 14.93
CA ASP A 356 -0.36 -0.19 16.16
C ASP A 356 0.06 -1.35 17.08
N THR A 357 -0.18 -2.61 16.70
CA THR A 357 -0.06 -3.80 17.57
C THR A 357 1.33 -3.97 18.21
N HIS A 358 2.39 -3.59 17.50
CA HIS A 358 3.78 -3.78 17.98
C HIS A 358 4.44 -2.48 18.47
N LEU A 359 3.67 -1.39 18.58
CA LEU A 359 4.21 -0.12 19.04
C LEU A 359 4.46 -0.14 20.55
N ASN A 360 5.51 0.55 20.97
CA ASN A 360 5.72 0.80 22.39
C ASN A 360 4.73 1.90 22.88
N PRO A 361 4.46 1.99 24.21
CA PRO A 361 3.49 2.95 24.73
C PRO A 361 3.76 4.42 24.36
N ALA A 362 5.02 4.81 24.24
CA ALA A 362 5.38 6.19 23.87
C ALA A 362 4.99 6.49 22.41
N TRP A 363 5.15 5.54 21.51
CA TRP A 363 4.72 5.69 20.12
C TRP A 363 3.21 5.55 19.97
N SER A 364 2.56 4.68 20.76
CA SER A 364 1.10 4.57 20.76
C SER A 364 0.44 5.92 21.06
N THR A 365 0.96 6.68 22.04
CA THR A 365 0.43 8.01 22.37
C THR A 365 0.67 9.07 21.28
N GLN A 366 1.68 8.91 20.43
CA GLN A 366 2.04 9.83 19.35
C GLN A 366 1.59 9.33 17.97
N TYR A 367 0.96 8.18 17.91
CA TYR A 367 0.70 7.50 16.63
C TYR A 367 -0.15 8.34 15.66
N LEU A 368 -1.16 9.02 16.17
CA LEU A 368 -2.00 9.90 15.36
C LEU A 368 -1.23 11.13 14.86
N GLU A 369 -0.35 11.69 15.67
CA GLU A 369 0.54 12.79 15.26
C GLU A 369 1.47 12.33 14.13
N PHE A 370 1.97 11.09 14.20
CA PHE A 370 2.76 10.51 13.13
C PHE A 370 1.94 10.36 11.85
N LEU A 371 0.69 9.87 11.94
CA LEU A 371 -0.19 9.78 10.77
C LEU A 371 -0.44 11.15 10.17
N ASP A 372 -0.79 12.14 10.99
CA ASP A 372 -1.05 13.51 10.55
C ASP A 372 0.14 14.10 9.80
N ARG A 373 1.35 13.93 10.32
CA ARG A 373 2.57 14.41 9.69
C ARG A 373 2.73 13.94 8.24
N PHE A 374 2.37 12.69 7.95
CA PHE A 374 2.54 12.09 6.62
C PHE A 374 1.34 12.29 5.69
N ILE A 375 0.18 12.73 6.22
CA ILE A 375 -1.01 13.06 5.43
C ILE A 375 -1.32 14.57 5.35
N LEU A 376 -0.57 15.42 6.09
CA LEU A 376 -0.77 16.87 6.12
C LEU A 376 -0.85 17.47 4.70
N GLY A 377 -1.86 18.30 4.47
CA GLY A 377 -2.14 18.93 3.17
C GLY A 377 -2.79 18.02 2.13
N ARG A 378 -3.31 16.84 2.56
CA ARG A 378 -3.99 15.87 1.70
C ARG A 378 -5.44 15.69 2.14
N ASP A 379 -6.25 16.73 1.99
CA ASP A 379 -7.66 16.77 2.42
C ASP A 379 -8.54 15.71 1.76
N SER A 380 -8.05 15.03 0.73
CA SER A 380 -8.75 14.00 -0.02
C SER A 380 -8.35 12.56 0.35
N CYS A 381 -7.79 12.33 1.54
CA CYS A 381 -7.50 10.99 2.05
C CYS A 381 -8.37 10.65 3.26
N HIS A 382 -8.79 9.39 3.38
CA HIS A 382 -9.46 8.87 4.57
C HIS A 382 -8.76 7.60 5.07
N ILE A 383 -8.47 7.56 6.38
CA ILE A 383 -7.92 6.40 7.07
C ILE A 383 -9.01 5.81 7.95
N VAL A 384 -9.36 4.56 7.71
CA VAL A 384 -10.17 3.75 8.62
C VAL A 384 -9.26 2.72 9.27
N MET A 385 -9.07 2.82 10.57
CA MET A 385 -8.18 1.90 11.30
C MET A 385 -8.89 1.24 12.47
N SER A 386 -8.56 -0.03 12.73
CA SER A 386 -8.93 -0.68 13.98
C SER A 386 -7.78 -0.60 14.96
N SER A 387 -8.09 -0.44 16.24
CA SER A 387 -7.11 -0.51 17.32
C SER A 387 -7.71 -1.17 18.56
N HIS A 388 -6.84 -1.79 19.34
CA HIS A 388 -7.12 -2.28 20.69
C HIS A 388 -6.39 -1.49 21.76
N ASP A 389 -5.44 -0.62 21.38
CA ASP A 389 -4.62 0.13 22.31
C ASP A 389 -5.34 1.43 22.75
N PRO A 390 -5.73 1.56 24.03
CA PRO A 390 -6.37 2.76 24.54
C PRO A 390 -5.50 4.01 24.44
N LEU A 391 -4.18 3.88 24.32
CA LEU A 391 -3.26 5.01 24.20
C LEU A 391 -3.37 5.68 22.84
N VAL A 392 -3.64 4.94 21.79
CA VAL A 392 -3.79 5.45 20.41
C VAL A 392 -4.97 6.40 20.29
N PHE A 393 -6.07 6.12 20.99
CA PHE A 393 -7.28 6.94 20.87
C PHE A 393 -7.51 7.91 22.03
N ALA A 394 -6.57 8.02 22.95
CA ALA A 394 -6.68 8.95 24.10
C ALA A 394 -6.78 10.45 23.69
N GLY A 395 -6.29 10.81 22.50
CA GLY A 395 -6.35 12.17 21.95
C GLY A 395 -7.46 12.42 20.92
N LEU A 396 -8.31 11.41 20.63
CA LEU A 396 -9.33 11.51 19.61
C LEU A 396 -10.60 12.20 20.12
N GLU A 397 -11.26 12.92 19.22
CA GLU A 397 -12.62 13.41 19.43
C GLU A 397 -13.63 12.28 19.29
N ARG A 398 -14.77 12.42 19.96
CA ARG A 398 -15.86 11.41 19.92
C ARG A 398 -16.33 11.11 18.49
N ALA A 399 -16.33 12.10 17.63
CA ALA A 399 -16.75 11.99 16.23
C ALA A 399 -15.84 11.06 15.41
N GLN A 400 -14.58 10.92 15.80
CA GLN A 400 -13.57 10.09 15.11
C GLN A 400 -13.58 8.63 15.55
N VAL A 401 -14.32 8.28 16.61
CA VAL A 401 -14.31 6.94 17.19
C VAL A 401 -15.61 6.22 16.95
N ARG A 402 -15.55 4.97 16.48
CA ARG A 402 -16.71 4.07 16.34
C ARG A 402 -16.53 2.85 17.22
N ILE A 403 -17.48 2.65 18.14
CA ILE A 403 -17.40 1.60 19.17
C ILE A 403 -18.19 0.38 18.70
N PHE A 404 -17.49 -0.74 18.54
CA PHE A 404 -18.06 -2.02 18.22
C PHE A 404 -18.29 -2.84 19.50
N ARG A 405 -19.50 -3.34 19.66
CA ARG A 405 -19.89 -4.24 20.76
C ARG A 405 -20.32 -5.59 20.20
N ARG A 406 -20.11 -6.63 20.95
CA ARG A 406 -20.74 -7.90 20.61
C ARG A 406 -22.24 -7.80 20.87
N ASP A 407 -23.04 -8.25 19.93
CA ASP A 407 -24.43 -8.56 20.24
C ASP A 407 -24.46 -9.71 21.26
N PRO A 408 -25.28 -9.63 22.29
CA PRO A 408 -25.34 -10.63 23.37
C PRO A 408 -25.79 -12.02 22.87
#